data_3e3c796482cb4449504f4851cb5599a0
#
_entry.id   3e3c796482cb4449504f4851cb5599a0
#
_cell.length_a   1.000
_cell.length_b   1.000
_cell.length_c   1.000
_cell.angle_alpha   90.00
_cell.angle_beta   90.00
_cell.angle_gamma   90.00
#
_symmetry.space_group_name_H-M   'P 1'
#
loop_
_entity.id
_entity.type
_entity.pdbx_description
1 polymer ?
#
loop_
_entity_poly.entity_id
_entity_poly.type
_entity_poly.pdbx_seq_one_letter_code
_entity_poly.pdbx_strand_id
1 'polypeptide(L)'
;MTRLRRAEIKKINFRRSITVVMALLLGGPVVAASQKIGDPPEASNMRLVGFNDLQGRSAYQPTIHHQGNRWIAYIGHHGGTDAVPKPINPLTGQLELSGTSIVDVTDPAHPVYLRHLPGQEGNYEAGGAQMTRVCDGKDLPKGDPSAVYLLRTFGGSAHELWNVADPANPKLTIRLEGLKDTHKSWWECNTGIAFLVSGAPNWRVRRMTEVYDLSDPAKPVKIREFGLPGQQPGSTGNVPTELHGMISTGPAGNRVYFGYGTNKGGILQIVDRDKLINGPKEPNPDNLRFPVIGQMEMSPLNGAHTTFPLGKMAIPNFSKDKFASQRDIVMIVDESLVNECQEGEARQMVWFVDATVETKPMVVASYSVPETSENFCERGGRFGSHSSNESMAPVFYKKLAFVTWFNAGVRALDIRDPYHPKEVGYFIPAITAATDKRCIKVNGQDVCKVAIQSNNVETDERGYVYVVDRANTGLHILEVTGPARAIAGLPEN
;
A
#
# COMPACT_ATOMS: atom_id res chain seq x y z
N MET A 1 63.54 -31.70 -62.25
CA MET A 1 64.92 -32.02 -61.76
C MET A 1 65.19 -30.96 -60.69
N THR A 2 65.30 -31.20 -59.38
CA THR A 2 66.31 -31.84 -58.61
C THR A 2 65.83 -31.86 -57.13
N ARG A 3 65.74 -33.02 -56.59
CA ARG A 3 65.98 -33.56 -55.24
C ARG A 3 66.02 -32.63 -54.01
N LEU A 4 65.08 -32.85 -53.06
CA LEU A 4 65.16 -33.35 -51.70
C LEU A 4 66.48 -33.16 -50.89
N ARG A 5 66.34 -32.58 -49.72
CA ARG A 5 66.95 -33.11 -48.47
C ARG A 5 66.01 -33.00 -47.28
N ARG A 6 65.77 -34.15 -46.62
CA ARG A 6 65.15 -34.30 -45.31
C ARG A 6 66.07 -33.82 -44.18
N ALA A 7 65.56 -33.15 -43.20
CA ALA A 7 66.22 -33.03 -41.93
C ALA A 7 65.29 -33.60 -40.87
N GLU A 8 65.74 -34.59 -40.15
CA GLU A 8 65.07 -35.22 -39.01
C GLU A 8 65.11 -34.27 -37.79
N ILE A 9 63.97 -34.07 -37.14
CA ILE A 9 63.92 -33.43 -35.82
C ILE A 9 63.34 -34.42 -34.83
N LYS A 10 64.14 -34.72 -33.83
CA LYS A 10 63.85 -35.62 -32.68
C LYS A 10 62.65 -35.21 -31.91
N LYS A 11 61.75 -36.15 -31.67
CA LYS A 11 60.62 -36.02 -30.74
C LYS A 11 61.15 -36.01 -29.30
N ILE A 12 60.85 -34.89 -28.60
CA ILE A 12 60.95 -34.87 -27.13
C ILE A 12 59.51 -34.95 -26.60
N ASN A 13 59.19 -36.08 -26.03
CA ASN A 13 57.89 -36.29 -25.32
C ASN A 13 57.94 -35.63 -23.92
N PHE A 14 57.19 -34.59 -23.71
CA PHE A 14 56.83 -34.07 -22.37
C PHE A 14 55.35 -34.29 -22.15
N ARG A 15 54.99 -35.41 -21.56
CA ARG A 15 53.66 -35.62 -20.98
C ARG A 15 53.59 -34.84 -19.68
N ARG A 16 52.91 -33.67 -19.70
CA ARG A 16 52.34 -33.06 -18.49
C ARG A 16 50.85 -33.37 -18.47
N SER A 17 50.49 -34.28 -17.56
CA SER A 17 49.07 -34.52 -17.22
C SER A 17 48.56 -33.32 -16.46
N ILE A 18 47.70 -32.54 -17.10
CA ILE A 18 46.89 -31.50 -16.43
C ILE A 18 45.62 -32.22 -15.98
N THR A 19 45.54 -32.53 -14.69
CA THR A 19 44.28 -32.98 -14.05
C THR A 19 43.40 -31.74 -13.85
N VAL A 20 42.45 -31.50 -14.76
CA VAL A 20 41.39 -30.51 -14.57
C VAL A 20 40.39 -31.14 -13.59
N VAL A 21 40.44 -30.69 -12.33
CA VAL A 21 39.37 -30.95 -11.36
C VAL A 21 38.21 -30.04 -11.71
N MET A 22 37.27 -30.59 -12.45
CA MET A 22 36.00 -29.96 -12.73
C MET A 22 35.13 -30.10 -11.44
N ALA A 23 35.17 -29.10 -10.58
CA ALA A 23 34.23 -29.01 -9.46
C ALA A 23 32.83 -28.77 -10.05
N LEU A 24 32.03 -29.83 -10.15
CA LEU A 24 30.60 -29.74 -10.37
C LEU A 24 30.01 -29.08 -9.10
N LEU A 25 29.79 -27.79 -9.14
CA LEU A 25 28.84 -27.12 -8.27
C LEU A 25 27.44 -27.64 -8.63
N LEU A 26 27.04 -28.71 -7.94
CA LEU A 26 25.64 -29.10 -7.87
C LEU A 26 24.92 -28.01 -7.09
N GLY A 27 24.50 -26.95 -7.80
CA GLY A 27 23.50 -26.01 -7.30
C GLY A 27 22.17 -26.76 -7.22
N GLY A 28 21.95 -27.49 -6.10
CA GLY A 28 20.59 -27.90 -5.75
C GLY A 28 19.74 -26.65 -5.57
N PRO A 29 18.43 -26.72 -5.78
CA PRO A 29 17.53 -25.61 -5.46
C PRO A 29 17.79 -25.23 -4.00
N VAL A 30 18.22 -23.99 -3.78
CA VAL A 30 18.27 -23.42 -2.43
C VAL A 30 16.80 -23.27 -2.03
N VAL A 31 16.29 -24.24 -1.30
CA VAL A 31 15.00 -24.12 -0.64
C VAL A 31 15.18 -23.02 0.39
N ALA A 32 14.64 -21.86 0.14
CA ALA A 32 14.65 -20.77 1.10
C ALA A 32 14.02 -21.28 2.41
N ALA A 33 14.82 -21.41 3.44
CA ALA A 33 14.36 -21.88 4.74
C ALA A 33 13.37 -20.84 5.31
N SER A 34 12.35 -21.31 6.05
CA SER A 34 11.49 -20.40 6.81
C SER A 34 12.37 -19.51 7.70
N GLN A 35 12.10 -18.21 7.73
CA GLN A 35 12.82 -17.26 8.59
C GLN A 35 12.77 -17.72 10.05
N LYS A 36 13.84 -17.51 10.80
CA LYS A 36 13.95 -17.75 12.24
C LYS A 36 14.16 -16.44 12.97
N ILE A 37 13.73 -16.36 14.22
CA ILE A 37 14.02 -15.21 15.07
C ILE A 37 15.54 -15.05 15.19
N GLY A 38 16.02 -13.85 14.84
CA GLY A 38 17.45 -13.52 14.80
C GLY A 38 18.08 -13.59 13.41
N ASP A 39 17.38 -14.12 12.40
CA ASP A 39 17.84 -14.04 11.02
C ASP A 39 17.81 -12.55 10.56
N PRO A 40 18.73 -12.13 9.68
CA PRO A 40 18.67 -10.81 9.10
C PRO A 40 17.46 -10.67 8.14
N PRO A 41 16.99 -9.44 7.85
CA PRO A 41 16.03 -9.22 6.79
C PRO A 41 16.64 -9.58 5.43
N GLU A 42 15.79 -9.97 4.48
CA GLU A 42 16.20 -10.21 3.09
C GLU A 42 16.02 -8.94 2.29
N ALA A 43 17.00 -8.54 1.51
CA ALA A 43 16.93 -7.28 0.77
C ALA A 43 17.76 -7.31 -0.51
N SER A 44 17.30 -6.54 -1.51
CA SER A 44 18.06 -6.19 -2.70
C SER A 44 17.76 -4.74 -3.05
N ASN A 45 18.80 -3.92 -3.23
CA ASN A 45 18.71 -2.49 -3.56
C ASN A 45 17.80 -1.67 -2.61
N MET A 46 17.56 -2.18 -1.41
CA MET A 46 16.91 -1.52 -0.30
C MET A 46 17.64 -1.87 1.00
N ARG A 47 17.70 -0.95 1.96
CA ARG A 47 18.40 -1.12 3.23
C ARG A 47 17.55 -0.63 4.39
N LEU A 48 17.57 -1.37 5.49
CA LEU A 48 16.99 -0.93 6.77
C LEU A 48 17.82 0.22 7.34
N VAL A 49 17.15 1.33 7.65
CA VAL A 49 17.72 2.51 8.30
C VAL A 49 17.35 2.54 9.77
N GLY A 50 16.07 2.32 10.09
CA GLY A 50 15.58 2.31 11.45
C GLY A 50 14.36 1.42 11.64
N PHE A 51 14.06 1.15 12.90
CA PHE A 51 13.02 0.21 13.30
C PHE A 51 12.31 0.67 14.58
N ASN A 52 11.01 0.46 14.66
CA ASN A 52 10.23 0.57 15.88
C ASN A 52 9.25 -0.61 15.96
N ASP A 53 9.22 -1.31 17.09
CA ASP A 53 8.40 -2.52 17.28
C ASP A 53 6.89 -2.23 17.36
N LEU A 54 6.48 -0.98 17.51
CA LEU A 54 5.09 -0.56 17.70
C LEU A 54 4.37 -1.34 18.80
N GLN A 55 5.10 -1.83 19.79
CA GLN A 55 4.67 -2.68 20.91
C GLN A 55 3.95 -3.97 20.46
N GLY A 56 4.35 -4.54 19.33
CA GLY A 56 3.71 -5.74 18.77
C GLY A 56 2.25 -5.53 18.36
N ARG A 57 1.89 -4.31 17.91
CA ARG A 57 0.55 -4.00 17.40
C ARG A 57 0.43 -4.32 15.92
N SER A 58 -0.71 -4.87 15.51
CA SER A 58 -1.01 -5.15 14.10
C SER A 58 -1.15 -3.85 13.32
N ALA A 59 -0.12 -3.43 12.60
CA ALA A 59 -0.10 -2.14 11.90
C ALA A 59 -0.75 -2.22 10.51
N TYR A 60 -1.41 -1.14 10.11
CA TYR A 60 -2.09 -1.04 8.83
C TYR A 60 -1.57 0.12 7.97
N GLN A 61 -1.90 1.39 8.27
CA GLN A 61 -1.55 2.53 7.43
C GLN A 61 -0.52 3.43 8.12
N PRO A 62 0.68 3.60 7.56
CA PRO A 62 1.58 4.68 7.94
C PRO A 62 1.21 5.95 7.16
N THR A 63 1.19 7.10 7.83
CA THR A 63 1.11 8.43 7.22
C THR A 63 2.26 9.26 7.76
N ILE A 64 3.12 9.73 6.87
CA ILE A 64 4.31 10.50 7.26
C ILE A 64 4.03 11.97 6.98
N HIS A 65 4.20 12.80 8.01
CA HIS A 65 3.90 14.22 7.92
C HIS A 65 5.09 15.08 8.38
N HIS A 66 5.43 16.09 7.59
CA HIS A 66 6.44 17.10 7.94
C HIS A 66 5.77 18.19 8.78
N GLN A 67 5.98 18.17 10.08
CA GLN A 67 5.35 19.05 11.05
C GLN A 67 6.37 20.00 11.68
N GLY A 68 6.42 21.23 11.17
CA GLY A 68 7.44 22.21 11.58
C GLY A 68 8.84 21.76 11.17
N ASN A 69 9.71 21.46 12.14
CA ASN A 69 11.06 20.93 11.91
C ASN A 69 11.15 19.40 12.18
N ARG A 70 10.03 18.74 12.37
CA ARG A 70 9.95 17.32 12.72
C ARG A 70 9.22 16.53 11.64
N TRP A 71 9.63 15.27 11.50
CA TRP A 71 8.89 14.28 10.71
C TRP A 71 8.19 13.32 11.65
N ILE A 72 6.89 13.25 11.54
CA ILE A 72 6.05 12.42 12.41
C ILE A 72 5.36 11.33 11.58
N ALA A 73 5.48 10.10 12.04
CA ALA A 73 4.74 8.97 11.51
C ALA A 73 3.50 8.71 12.38
N TYR A 74 2.33 8.79 11.78
CA TYR A 74 1.05 8.42 12.35
C TYR A 74 0.68 7.05 11.79
N ILE A 75 0.65 6.03 12.65
CA ILE A 75 0.50 4.65 12.22
C ILE A 75 -0.81 4.08 12.77
N GLY A 76 -1.74 3.82 11.85
CA GLY A 76 -3.00 3.16 12.17
C GLY A 76 -2.81 1.66 12.43
N HIS A 77 -3.57 1.11 13.38
CA HIS A 77 -3.55 -0.30 13.72
C HIS A 77 -4.92 -0.91 13.61
N HIS A 78 -4.97 -2.18 13.21
CA HIS A 78 -6.13 -3.04 13.44
C HIS A 78 -6.39 -3.21 14.93
N GLY A 79 -7.55 -3.70 15.30
CA GLY A 79 -7.79 -4.25 16.63
C GLY A 79 -6.82 -5.37 16.95
N GLY A 80 -6.72 -5.72 18.23
CA GLY A 80 -5.83 -6.77 18.68
C GLY A 80 -6.14 -8.13 18.04
N THR A 81 -5.21 -9.04 18.14
CA THR A 81 -5.41 -10.45 17.87
C THR A 81 -5.66 -11.19 19.18
N ASP A 82 -6.09 -12.45 19.12
CA ASP A 82 -6.23 -13.28 20.33
C ASP A 82 -4.90 -13.45 21.07
N ALA A 83 -3.78 -13.42 20.35
CA ALA A 83 -2.44 -13.53 20.90
C ALA A 83 -1.98 -12.24 21.61
N VAL A 84 -2.34 -11.05 21.08
CA VAL A 84 -1.96 -9.75 21.63
C VAL A 84 -3.16 -8.79 21.58
N PRO A 85 -4.16 -8.98 22.44
CA PRO A 85 -5.38 -8.16 22.39
C PRO A 85 -5.14 -6.73 22.87
N LYS A 86 -4.34 -6.54 23.92
CA LYS A 86 -4.03 -5.25 24.55
C LYS A 86 -2.55 -5.20 24.95
N PRO A 87 -1.66 -4.72 24.08
CA PRO A 87 -0.25 -4.58 24.45
C PRO A 87 -0.04 -3.49 25.51
N ILE A 88 1.10 -3.59 26.21
CA ILE A 88 1.53 -2.58 27.18
C ILE A 88 2.07 -1.37 26.43
N ASN A 89 1.57 -0.18 26.79
CA ASN A 89 2.16 1.09 26.35
C ASN A 89 3.42 1.37 27.18
N PRO A 90 4.60 1.46 26.59
CA PRO A 90 5.86 1.65 27.34
C PRO A 90 5.96 3.01 28.03
N LEU A 91 5.18 4.02 27.61
CA LEU A 91 5.18 5.34 28.25
C LEU A 91 4.33 5.38 29.52
N THR A 92 3.30 4.56 29.62
CA THR A 92 2.32 4.59 30.73
C THR A 92 2.39 3.32 31.60
N GLY A 93 2.95 2.24 31.07
CA GLY A 93 2.92 0.92 31.72
C GLY A 93 1.53 0.27 31.72
N GLN A 94 0.53 0.85 31.05
CA GLN A 94 -0.85 0.35 31.02
C GLN A 94 -1.10 -0.52 29.81
N LEU A 95 -2.01 -1.49 29.94
CA LEU A 95 -2.59 -2.22 28.83
C LEU A 95 -3.53 -1.29 28.05
N GLU A 96 -3.34 -1.16 26.75
CA GLU A 96 -4.14 -0.29 25.90
C GLU A 96 -4.65 -1.02 24.67
N LEU A 97 -5.87 -0.67 24.22
CA LEU A 97 -6.40 -1.10 22.94
C LEU A 97 -5.49 -0.62 21.79
N SER A 98 -5.37 -1.40 20.73
CA SER A 98 -4.74 -0.92 19.49
C SER A 98 -5.52 0.27 18.92
N GLY A 99 -4.80 1.16 18.25
CA GLY A 99 -5.39 2.42 17.75
C GLY A 99 -4.46 3.13 16.79
N THR A 100 -3.83 4.24 17.19
CA THR A 100 -2.86 4.96 16.37
C THR A 100 -1.60 5.22 17.17
N SER A 101 -0.45 4.74 16.69
CA SER A 101 0.87 5.07 17.24
C SER A 101 1.40 6.35 16.59
N ILE A 102 2.01 7.21 17.37
CA ILE A 102 2.66 8.46 16.93
C ILE A 102 4.14 8.32 17.22
N VAL A 103 4.96 8.36 16.18
CA VAL A 103 6.40 8.13 16.24
C VAL A 103 7.13 9.29 15.59
N ASP A 104 8.10 9.88 16.29
CA ASP A 104 9.02 10.84 15.69
C ASP A 104 10.04 10.09 14.85
N VAL A 105 10.10 10.40 13.57
CA VAL A 105 11.00 9.83 12.57
C VAL A 105 11.89 10.90 11.95
N THR A 106 12.12 12.01 12.68
CA THR A 106 13.01 13.10 12.27
C THR A 106 14.42 12.57 12.05
N ASP A 107 14.93 11.78 12.99
CA ASP A 107 16.05 10.89 12.77
C ASP A 107 15.51 9.50 12.40
N PRO A 108 15.55 9.13 11.12
CA PRO A 108 14.98 7.85 10.69
C PRO A 108 15.74 6.63 11.22
N ALA A 109 17.01 6.79 11.64
CA ALA A 109 17.79 5.71 12.24
C ALA A 109 17.40 5.44 13.71
N HIS A 110 16.84 6.42 14.39
CA HIS A 110 16.46 6.34 15.79
C HIS A 110 15.01 6.82 16.00
N PRO A 111 13.99 6.11 15.46
CA PRO A 111 12.60 6.51 15.60
C PRO A 111 12.15 6.49 17.06
N VAL A 112 11.54 7.59 17.52
CA VAL A 112 11.13 7.77 18.92
C VAL A 112 9.61 7.67 19.06
N TYR A 113 9.15 6.71 19.84
CA TYR A 113 7.74 6.58 20.18
C TYR A 113 7.29 7.74 21.08
N LEU A 114 6.27 8.49 20.64
CA LEU A 114 5.78 9.67 21.35
C LEU A 114 4.49 9.41 22.10
N ARG A 115 3.55 8.74 21.46
CA ARG A 115 2.20 8.53 22.00
C ARG A 115 1.49 7.37 21.31
N HIS A 116 0.54 6.78 22.02
CA HIS A 116 -0.50 5.94 21.43
C HIS A 116 -1.88 6.53 21.72
N LEU A 117 -2.75 6.54 20.72
CA LEU A 117 -4.15 6.89 20.83
C LEU A 117 -4.96 5.60 20.73
N PRO A 118 -5.53 5.09 21.83
CA PRO A 118 -6.37 3.89 21.77
C PRO A 118 -7.52 4.05 20.78
N GLY A 119 -7.84 2.98 20.07
CA GLY A 119 -8.98 2.89 19.17
C GLY A 119 -10.16 2.19 19.78
N GLN A 120 -11.07 1.73 18.94
CA GLN A 120 -12.23 0.97 19.36
C GLN A 120 -11.82 -0.45 19.80
N GLU A 121 -12.53 -1.00 20.79
CA GLU A 121 -12.41 -2.41 21.13
C GLU A 121 -12.97 -3.29 20.00
N GLY A 122 -12.28 -4.38 19.71
CA GLY A 122 -12.64 -5.32 18.65
C GLY A 122 -11.40 -5.96 18.03
N ASN A 123 -11.60 -7.02 17.24
CA ASN A 123 -10.54 -7.73 16.57
C ASN A 123 -10.44 -7.30 15.10
N TYR A 124 -9.25 -7.32 14.54
CA TYR A 124 -8.97 -6.99 13.13
C TYR A 124 -9.55 -5.61 12.73
N GLU A 125 -10.23 -5.52 11.61
CA GLU A 125 -10.82 -4.27 11.08
C GLU A 125 -11.97 -3.71 11.93
N ALA A 126 -12.63 -4.54 12.73
CA ALA A 126 -13.72 -4.09 13.60
C ALA A 126 -13.23 -3.29 14.82
N GLY A 127 -11.95 -3.42 15.17
CA GLY A 127 -11.32 -2.70 16.27
C GLY A 127 -10.20 -1.78 15.82
N GLY A 128 -9.53 -1.15 16.78
CA GLY A 128 -8.40 -0.28 16.54
C GLY A 128 -8.75 1.06 15.88
N ALA A 129 -7.83 1.56 15.06
CA ALA A 129 -7.96 2.77 14.26
C ALA A 129 -6.99 2.65 13.05
N GLN A 130 -7.37 1.86 12.09
CA GLN A 130 -6.45 1.35 11.06
C GLN A 130 -5.99 2.40 10.04
N MET A 131 -6.81 3.41 9.73
CA MET A 131 -6.52 4.40 8.69
C MET A 131 -6.24 5.77 9.28
N THR A 132 -5.25 6.47 8.71
CA THR A 132 -4.83 7.81 9.12
C THR A 132 -4.62 8.73 7.93
N ARG A 133 -4.98 10.03 8.09
CA ARG A 133 -4.65 11.14 7.19
C ARG A 133 -4.32 12.37 8.03
N VAL A 134 -3.43 13.22 7.54
CA VAL A 134 -3.00 14.41 8.30
C VAL A 134 -3.05 15.62 7.40
N CYS A 135 -3.56 16.75 7.95
CA CYS A 135 -3.53 18.05 7.31
C CYS A 135 -3.07 19.12 8.29
N ASP A 136 -2.21 20.03 7.86
CA ASP A 136 -1.94 21.28 8.60
C ASP A 136 -3.19 22.15 8.59
N GLY A 137 -3.52 22.73 9.74
CA GLY A 137 -4.68 23.61 9.84
C GLY A 137 -4.58 24.87 8.98
N LYS A 138 -3.35 25.35 8.71
CA LYS A 138 -3.10 26.46 7.78
C LYS A 138 -3.48 26.14 6.32
N ASP A 139 -3.47 24.87 5.93
CA ASP A 139 -3.80 24.43 4.57
C ASP A 139 -5.30 24.14 4.40
N LEU A 140 -6.04 24.03 5.50
CA LEU A 140 -7.50 23.88 5.49
C LEU A 140 -8.18 25.25 5.38
N PRO A 141 -9.23 25.43 4.54
CA PRO A 141 -9.87 26.72 4.30
C PRO A 141 -10.39 27.46 5.54
N LYS A 142 -10.76 26.71 6.59
CA LYS A 142 -11.28 27.25 7.86
C LYS A 142 -10.62 26.59 9.08
N GLY A 143 -9.45 25.96 8.88
CA GLY A 143 -8.70 25.34 9.97
C GLY A 143 -8.02 26.39 10.85
N ASP A 144 -7.73 26.01 12.09
CA ASP A 144 -6.83 26.79 12.95
C ASP A 144 -5.39 26.69 12.42
N PRO A 145 -4.76 27.80 11.99
CA PRO A 145 -3.42 27.76 11.41
C PRO A 145 -2.33 27.21 12.36
N SER A 146 -2.58 27.22 13.65
CA SER A 146 -1.66 26.67 14.64
C SER A 146 -1.86 25.17 14.90
N ALA A 147 -2.93 24.59 14.39
CA ALA A 147 -3.26 23.17 14.56
C ALA A 147 -2.65 22.32 13.46
N VAL A 148 -2.48 21.05 13.77
CA VAL A 148 -2.30 19.95 12.81
C VAL A 148 -3.40 18.94 13.12
N TYR A 149 -4.13 18.49 12.11
CA TYR A 149 -5.28 17.62 12.30
C TYR A 149 -5.01 16.22 11.76
N LEU A 150 -5.25 15.23 12.60
CA LEU A 150 -5.24 13.82 12.25
C LEU A 150 -6.69 13.34 12.09
N LEU A 151 -7.04 12.90 10.89
CA LEU A 151 -8.25 12.13 10.60
C LEU A 151 -7.92 10.64 10.70
N ARG A 152 -8.67 9.89 11.52
CA ARG A 152 -8.50 8.44 11.65
C ARG A 152 -9.82 7.70 11.71
N THR A 153 -9.83 6.44 11.37
CA THR A 153 -10.96 5.55 11.72
C THR A 153 -10.99 5.32 13.24
N PHE A 154 -12.19 5.00 13.78
CA PHE A 154 -12.37 4.49 15.13
C PHE A 154 -13.09 3.15 15.04
N GLY A 155 -12.33 2.07 14.98
CA GLY A 155 -12.77 0.73 14.61
C GLY A 155 -13.59 0.73 13.34
N GLY A 156 -14.69 0.02 13.34
CA GLY A 156 -15.66 -0.02 12.25
C GLY A 156 -16.86 0.92 12.41
N SER A 157 -16.87 1.86 13.41
CA SER A 157 -18.11 2.59 13.79
C SER A 157 -18.07 4.10 13.59
N ALA A 158 -16.87 4.70 13.47
CA ALA A 158 -16.71 6.15 13.41
C ALA A 158 -15.42 6.56 12.70
N HIS A 159 -15.32 7.86 12.39
CA HIS A 159 -14.07 8.56 12.18
C HIS A 159 -13.83 9.59 13.26
N GLU A 160 -12.59 9.88 13.58
CA GLU A 160 -12.21 10.90 14.56
C GLU A 160 -11.27 11.92 13.93
N LEU A 161 -11.41 13.18 14.34
CA LEU A 161 -10.49 14.27 14.07
C LEU A 161 -9.80 14.65 15.39
N TRP A 162 -8.48 14.62 15.38
CA TRP A 162 -7.64 14.97 16.52
C TRP A 162 -6.74 16.16 16.17
N ASN A 163 -6.61 17.11 17.11
CA ASN A 163 -5.53 18.09 17.02
C ASN A 163 -4.24 17.45 17.56
N VAL A 164 -3.25 17.35 16.70
CA VAL A 164 -1.94 16.74 16.94
C VAL A 164 -0.79 17.75 16.77
N ALA A 165 -1.06 19.07 16.93
CA ALA A 165 -0.04 20.11 16.90
C ALA A 165 1.11 19.81 17.90
N ASP A 166 0.76 19.28 19.08
CA ASP A 166 1.70 18.58 19.94
C ASP A 166 1.46 17.06 19.80
N PRO A 167 2.31 16.34 19.03
CA PRO A 167 2.09 14.92 18.79
C PRO A 167 2.26 14.03 20.03
N ALA A 168 2.87 14.55 21.11
CA ALA A 168 2.94 13.85 22.40
C ALA A 168 1.67 14.03 23.25
N ASN A 169 0.90 15.09 23.01
CA ASN A 169 -0.31 15.44 23.75
C ASN A 169 -1.51 15.73 22.83
N PRO A 170 -1.93 14.78 21.99
CA PRO A 170 -3.04 14.95 21.06
C PRO A 170 -4.37 15.19 21.78
N LYS A 171 -5.25 15.99 21.16
CA LYS A 171 -6.57 16.34 21.69
C LYS A 171 -7.65 15.97 20.69
N LEU A 172 -8.67 15.23 21.14
CA LEU A 172 -9.83 14.93 20.29
C LEU A 172 -10.57 16.23 19.97
N THR A 173 -10.77 16.49 18.69
CA THR A 173 -11.57 17.62 18.19
C THR A 173 -13.02 17.21 18.06
N ILE A 174 -13.30 16.12 17.34
CA ILE A 174 -14.66 15.61 17.14
C ILE A 174 -14.62 14.13 16.71
N ARG A 175 -15.74 13.42 16.93
CA ARG A 175 -16.01 12.10 16.40
C ARG A 175 -17.20 12.14 15.45
N LEU A 176 -17.05 11.62 14.23
CA LEU A 176 -18.10 11.41 13.25
C LEU A 176 -18.75 10.06 13.52
N GLU A 177 -19.87 10.07 14.23
CA GLU A 177 -20.60 8.87 14.64
C GLU A 177 -21.65 8.44 13.61
N GLY A 178 -22.25 7.26 13.82
CA GLY A 178 -23.33 6.73 12.97
C GLY A 178 -22.84 6.07 11.69
N LEU A 179 -21.54 5.87 11.55
CA LEU A 179 -20.92 5.15 10.45
C LEU A 179 -20.84 3.65 10.72
N LYS A 180 -20.60 2.85 9.68
CA LYS A 180 -20.44 1.39 9.78
C LYS A 180 -19.29 0.94 8.91
N ASP A 181 -18.60 -0.11 9.34
CA ASP A 181 -17.53 -0.74 8.55
C ASP A 181 -16.53 0.25 7.97
N THR A 182 -16.21 1.32 8.73
CA THR A 182 -15.28 2.36 8.34
C THR A 182 -13.92 1.74 7.99
N HIS A 183 -13.29 2.24 6.92
CA HIS A 183 -12.07 1.64 6.40
C HIS A 183 -11.10 2.68 5.87
N LYS A 184 -10.93 2.78 4.56
CA LYS A 184 -10.06 3.78 3.94
C LYS A 184 -10.66 5.18 3.97
N SER A 185 -9.80 6.18 3.81
CA SER A 185 -10.20 7.57 3.65
C SER A 185 -9.19 8.30 2.75
N TRP A 186 -9.67 9.36 2.13
CA TRP A 186 -8.84 10.34 1.45
C TRP A 186 -9.25 11.73 1.91
N TRP A 187 -8.29 12.61 2.20
CA TRP A 187 -8.56 13.97 2.66
C TRP A 187 -7.74 14.98 1.87
N GLU A 188 -8.41 15.89 1.19
CA GLU A 188 -7.80 16.98 0.45
C GLU A 188 -7.60 18.17 1.40
N CYS A 189 -6.37 18.42 1.84
CA CYS A 189 -6.09 19.48 2.81
C CYS A 189 -6.47 20.87 2.27
N ASN A 190 -6.18 21.16 1.00
CA ASN A 190 -6.42 22.49 0.41
C ASN A 190 -7.91 22.85 0.19
N THR A 191 -8.80 21.88 0.24
CA THR A 191 -10.25 22.10 0.11
C THR A 191 -11.02 21.70 1.35
N GLY A 192 -10.45 20.85 2.19
CA GLY A 192 -11.11 20.22 3.32
C GLY A 192 -12.04 19.06 2.92
N ILE A 193 -12.17 18.73 1.63
CA ILE A 193 -13.04 17.62 1.20
C ILE A 193 -12.45 16.28 1.60
N ALA A 194 -13.23 15.48 2.29
CA ALA A 194 -12.89 14.12 2.70
C ALA A 194 -13.82 13.10 2.07
N PHE A 195 -13.22 12.02 1.58
CA PHE A 195 -13.90 10.84 1.07
C PHE A 195 -13.69 9.72 2.07
N LEU A 196 -14.76 9.23 2.70
CA LEU A 196 -14.72 8.25 3.77
C LEU A 196 -15.37 6.95 3.30
N VAL A 197 -14.65 5.84 3.33
CA VAL A 197 -15.24 4.52 3.11
C VAL A 197 -16.05 4.14 4.35
N SER A 198 -17.33 3.93 4.17
CA SER A 198 -18.25 3.56 5.24
C SER A 198 -19.48 2.86 4.67
N GLY A 199 -20.18 2.10 5.51
CA GLY A 199 -21.57 1.73 5.26
C GLY A 199 -22.52 2.82 5.71
N ALA A 200 -23.65 2.94 5.03
CA ALA A 200 -24.73 3.86 5.41
C ALA A 200 -26.06 3.12 5.53
N PRO A 201 -27.03 3.64 6.31
CA PRO A 201 -28.33 3.00 6.46
C PRO A 201 -29.02 2.75 5.12
N ASN A 202 -29.60 1.55 4.98
CA ASN A 202 -30.34 1.11 3.80
C ASN A 202 -29.54 0.95 2.50
N TRP A 203 -28.24 1.25 2.47
CA TRP A 203 -27.39 0.84 1.37
C TRP A 203 -27.23 -0.68 1.36
N ARG A 204 -27.14 -1.25 0.13
CA ARG A 204 -27.15 -2.71 -0.08
C ARG A 204 -25.77 -3.35 0.02
N VAL A 205 -24.73 -2.54 0.25
CA VAL A 205 -23.33 -2.95 0.42
C VAL A 205 -22.84 -2.57 1.81
N ARG A 206 -21.82 -3.28 2.27
CA ARG A 206 -21.14 -2.99 3.52
C ARG A 206 -20.40 -1.65 3.47
N ARG A 207 -19.81 -1.32 2.32
CA ARG A 207 -18.96 -0.14 2.11
C ARG A 207 -19.29 0.61 0.83
N MET A 208 -19.48 1.89 0.94
CA MET A 208 -19.60 2.88 -0.13
C MET A 208 -18.84 4.15 0.30
N THR A 209 -19.02 5.28 -0.36
CA THR A 209 -18.35 6.54 -0.01
C THR A 209 -19.31 7.50 0.66
N GLU A 210 -18.93 8.02 1.82
CA GLU A 210 -19.48 9.24 2.38
C GLU A 210 -18.53 10.41 2.11
N VAL A 211 -19.04 11.48 1.51
CA VAL A 211 -18.26 12.70 1.20
C VAL A 211 -18.61 13.76 2.24
N TYR A 212 -17.55 14.29 2.87
CA TYR A 212 -17.68 15.34 3.89
C TYR A 212 -16.89 16.59 3.51
N ASP A 213 -17.38 17.74 3.93
CA ASP A 213 -16.62 18.99 4.06
C ASP A 213 -16.05 19.04 5.49
N LEU A 214 -14.74 18.90 5.61
CA LEU A 214 -13.93 19.05 6.82
C LEU A 214 -13.05 20.30 6.75
N SER A 215 -13.47 21.31 5.96
CA SER A 215 -12.75 22.60 5.88
C SER A 215 -12.63 23.29 7.24
N ASP A 216 -13.63 23.13 8.11
CA ASP A 216 -13.59 23.39 9.55
C ASP A 216 -13.63 22.03 10.28
N PRO A 217 -12.49 21.52 10.77
CA PRO A 217 -12.43 20.21 11.42
C PRO A 217 -13.30 20.07 12.66
N ALA A 218 -13.72 21.18 13.26
CA ALA A 218 -14.63 21.18 14.42
C ALA A 218 -16.11 21.13 14.02
N LYS A 219 -16.42 21.38 12.75
CA LYS A 219 -17.79 21.44 12.23
C LYS A 219 -17.94 20.68 10.91
N PRO A 220 -17.76 19.36 10.91
CA PRO A 220 -17.89 18.54 9.72
C PRO A 220 -19.30 18.62 9.14
N VAL A 221 -19.39 18.71 7.82
CA VAL A 221 -20.65 18.75 7.08
C VAL A 221 -20.69 17.60 6.07
N LYS A 222 -21.68 16.72 6.18
CA LYS A 222 -21.90 15.68 5.17
C LYS A 222 -22.41 16.31 3.88
N ILE A 223 -21.75 16.03 2.76
CA ILE A 223 -22.11 16.50 1.43
C ILE A 223 -23.05 15.53 0.75
N ARG A 224 -22.66 14.24 0.69
CA ARG A 224 -23.45 13.19 0.02
C ARG A 224 -22.94 11.78 0.31
N GLU A 225 -23.76 10.83 -0.09
CA GLU A 225 -23.39 9.42 -0.26
C GLU A 225 -23.16 9.11 -1.74
N PHE A 226 -22.20 8.22 -2.04
CA PHE A 226 -21.86 7.86 -3.41
C PHE A 226 -21.38 6.42 -3.52
N GLY A 227 -21.78 5.73 -4.61
CA GLY A 227 -21.38 4.37 -4.92
C GLY A 227 -21.81 3.97 -6.33
N LEU A 228 -21.72 2.68 -6.64
CA LEU A 228 -22.18 2.16 -7.93
C LEU A 228 -23.72 2.13 -7.99
N PRO A 229 -24.31 2.45 -9.16
CA PRO A 229 -25.74 2.21 -9.37
C PRO A 229 -26.11 0.76 -9.10
N GLY A 230 -27.12 0.54 -8.27
CA GLY A 230 -27.51 -0.78 -7.76
C GLY A 230 -27.15 -1.02 -6.30
N GLN A 231 -26.25 -0.23 -5.73
CA GLN A 231 -25.89 -0.26 -4.30
C GLN A 231 -26.80 0.60 -3.41
N GLN A 232 -27.45 1.63 -3.99
CA GLN A 232 -28.23 2.62 -3.25
C GLN A 232 -29.54 2.04 -2.70
N PRO A 233 -30.14 2.70 -1.69
CA PRO A 233 -31.43 2.31 -1.13
C PRO A 233 -32.53 2.17 -2.19
N GLY A 234 -33.41 1.18 -2.00
CA GLY A 234 -34.54 0.92 -2.91
C GLY A 234 -34.19 0.25 -4.23
N SER A 235 -32.91 0.03 -4.54
CA SER A 235 -32.50 -0.70 -5.72
C SER A 235 -32.83 -2.18 -5.62
N THR A 236 -33.09 -2.81 -6.78
CA THR A 236 -33.41 -4.22 -6.92
C THR A 236 -32.39 -4.95 -7.83
N GLY A 237 -32.45 -6.26 -7.91
CA GLY A 237 -31.55 -7.08 -8.72
C GLY A 237 -30.19 -7.34 -8.05
N ASN A 238 -29.17 -7.63 -8.85
CA ASN A 238 -27.83 -7.93 -8.37
C ASN A 238 -27.22 -6.74 -7.64
N VAL A 239 -26.48 -7.02 -6.55
CA VAL A 239 -25.74 -6.00 -5.82
C VAL A 239 -24.34 -5.93 -6.40
N PRO A 240 -23.90 -4.77 -6.91
CA PRO A 240 -22.53 -4.58 -7.35
C PRO A 240 -21.52 -4.75 -6.22
N THR A 241 -20.26 -5.00 -6.57
CA THR A 241 -19.16 -5.13 -5.61
C THR A 241 -19.01 -3.86 -4.74
N GLU A 242 -18.58 -4.02 -3.50
CA GLU A 242 -18.43 -2.92 -2.55
C GLU A 242 -17.15 -2.10 -2.81
N LEU A 243 -17.15 -0.85 -2.35
CA LEU A 243 -16.00 0.03 -2.40
C LEU A 243 -14.90 -0.45 -1.45
N HIS A 244 -13.64 -0.40 -1.92
CA HIS A 244 -12.49 -0.57 -1.04
C HIS A 244 -11.80 0.76 -0.71
N GLY A 245 -11.53 1.60 -1.69
CA GLY A 245 -10.88 2.88 -1.46
C GLY A 245 -10.96 3.83 -2.65
N MET A 246 -10.46 5.04 -2.46
CA MET A 246 -10.39 6.05 -3.49
C MET A 246 -9.20 6.98 -3.29
N ILE A 247 -8.76 7.62 -4.37
CA ILE A 247 -7.75 8.67 -4.35
C ILE A 247 -8.23 9.82 -5.22
N SER A 248 -8.24 11.03 -4.65
CA SER A 248 -8.55 12.26 -5.38
C SER A 248 -7.29 12.99 -5.82
N THR A 249 -7.32 13.58 -6.99
CA THR A 249 -6.29 14.51 -7.48
C THR A 249 -6.58 15.97 -7.12
N GLY A 250 -7.60 16.20 -6.29
CA GLY A 250 -8.02 17.54 -5.89
C GLY A 250 -8.58 18.38 -7.03
N PRO A 251 -8.77 19.70 -6.79
CA PRO A 251 -9.33 20.60 -7.79
C PRO A 251 -8.51 20.71 -9.08
N ALA A 252 -7.19 20.66 -8.98
CA ALA A 252 -6.30 20.83 -10.12
C ALA A 252 -6.44 19.70 -11.15
N GLY A 253 -6.57 18.45 -10.68
CA GLY A 253 -6.80 17.29 -11.55
C GLY A 253 -8.28 17.04 -11.83
N ASN A 254 -9.16 17.49 -10.96
CA ASN A 254 -10.61 17.34 -10.99
C ASN A 254 -11.06 15.88 -11.19
N ARG A 255 -10.36 14.93 -10.58
CA ARG A 255 -10.65 13.49 -10.68
C ARG A 255 -10.63 12.81 -9.32
N VAL A 256 -11.53 11.84 -9.16
CA VAL A 256 -11.47 10.84 -8.09
C VAL A 256 -11.48 9.47 -8.73
N TYR A 257 -10.52 8.65 -8.33
CA TYR A 257 -10.35 7.28 -8.80
C TYR A 257 -10.83 6.34 -7.71
N PHE A 258 -11.95 5.65 -7.95
CA PHE A 258 -12.54 4.70 -7.02
C PHE A 258 -12.14 3.29 -7.38
N GLY A 259 -11.73 2.51 -6.36
CA GLY A 259 -11.44 1.09 -6.47
C GLY A 259 -12.48 0.26 -5.74
N TYR A 260 -13.20 -0.57 -6.47
CA TYR A 260 -14.20 -1.49 -5.93
C TYR A 260 -13.70 -2.92 -6.02
N GLY A 261 -14.10 -3.73 -5.05
CA GLY A 261 -13.67 -5.12 -4.94
C GLY A 261 -12.24 -5.25 -4.39
N THR A 262 -12.01 -6.26 -3.56
CA THR A 262 -10.72 -6.49 -2.88
C THR A 262 -9.88 -7.49 -3.68
N ASN A 263 -10.39 -8.70 -3.90
CA ASN A 263 -9.75 -9.80 -4.63
C ASN A 263 -10.64 -10.39 -5.74
N LYS A 264 -11.78 -9.77 -5.98
CA LYS A 264 -12.74 -10.21 -7.02
C LYS A 264 -13.69 -9.08 -7.37
N GLY A 265 -14.25 -9.15 -8.58
CA GLY A 265 -15.24 -8.19 -9.07
C GLY A 265 -14.72 -6.77 -9.12
N GLY A 266 -13.42 -6.61 -9.39
CA GLY A 266 -12.74 -5.32 -9.37
C GLY A 266 -13.28 -4.35 -10.40
N ILE A 267 -13.44 -3.08 -9.98
CA ILE A 267 -13.84 -1.98 -10.86
C ILE A 267 -12.98 -0.75 -10.56
N LEU A 268 -12.32 -0.23 -11.58
CA LEU A 268 -11.82 1.14 -11.59
C LEU A 268 -12.92 2.06 -12.09
N GLN A 269 -13.31 3.06 -11.30
CA GLN A 269 -14.25 4.09 -11.72
C GLN A 269 -13.57 5.47 -11.67
N ILE A 270 -13.60 6.22 -12.79
CA ILE A 270 -13.05 7.55 -12.93
C ILE A 270 -14.21 8.55 -12.84
N VAL A 271 -14.12 9.45 -11.88
CA VAL A 271 -15.22 10.37 -11.55
C VAL A 271 -14.74 11.82 -11.64
N ASP A 272 -15.57 12.67 -12.25
CA ASP A 272 -15.42 14.12 -12.21
C ASP A 272 -15.70 14.62 -10.78
N ARG A 273 -14.65 15.14 -10.14
CA ARG A 273 -14.69 15.56 -8.74
C ARG A 273 -15.71 16.70 -8.51
N ASP A 274 -15.72 17.69 -9.37
CA ASP A 274 -16.61 18.84 -9.19
C ASP A 274 -18.08 18.46 -9.38
N LYS A 275 -18.38 17.61 -10.35
CA LYS A 275 -19.73 17.03 -10.49
C LYS A 275 -20.11 16.17 -9.30
N LEU A 276 -19.19 15.41 -8.75
CA LEU A 276 -19.44 14.61 -7.54
C LEU A 276 -19.79 15.49 -6.36
N ILE A 277 -19.04 16.56 -6.12
CA ILE A 277 -19.22 17.44 -4.97
C ILE A 277 -20.40 18.39 -5.15
N ASN A 278 -20.58 18.98 -6.34
CA ASN A 278 -21.55 20.04 -6.59
C ASN A 278 -22.84 19.58 -7.30
N GLY A 279 -22.85 18.38 -7.86
CA GLY A 279 -24.00 17.82 -8.57
C GLY A 279 -25.13 17.35 -7.64
N PRO A 280 -26.17 16.72 -8.22
CA PRO A 280 -27.33 16.20 -7.47
C PRO A 280 -26.91 15.23 -6.37
N LYS A 281 -27.49 15.33 -5.17
CA LYS A 281 -27.07 14.59 -3.97
C LYS A 281 -27.87 13.31 -3.71
N GLU A 282 -29.13 13.25 -4.12
CA GLU A 282 -30.01 12.11 -3.87
C GLU A 282 -29.41 10.83 -4.50
N PRO A 283 -29.26 9.75 -3.74
CA PRO A 283 -28.61 8.53 -4.22
C PRO A 283 -29.56 7.67 -5.07
N ASN A 284 -29.92 8.15 -6.24
CA ASN A 284 -30.65 7.39 -7.27
C ASN A 284 -29.70 7.02 -8.45
N PRO A 285 -30.08 6.07 -9.32
CA PRO A 285 -29.19 5.57 -10.37
C PRO A 285 -28.65 6.66 -11.30
N ASP A 286 -29.44 7.68 -11.63
CA ASP A 286 -29.04 8.73 -12.57
C ASP A 286 -28.05 9.70 -11.91
N ASN A 287 -28.30 10.09 -10.67
CA ASN A 287 -27.40 10.95 -9.90
C ASN A 287 -26.08 10.25 -9.53
N LEU A 288 -26.08 8.92 -9.38
CA LEU A 288 -24.86 8.14 -9.19
C LEU A 288 -24.05 8.04 -10.50
N ARG A 289 -24.69 8.01 -11.66
CA ARG A 289 -24.01 8.06 -12.97
C ARG A 289 -23.54 9.44 -13.36
N PHE A 290 -24.19 10.51 -12.87
CA PHE A 290 -23.95 11.88 -13.30
C PHE A 290 -22.48 12.33 -13.25
N PRO A 291 -21.69 12.05 -12.20
CA PRO A 291 -20.29 12.44 -12.13
C PRO A 291 -19.33 11.46 -12.81
N VAL A 292 -19.79 10.28 -13.25
CA VAL A 292 -18.92 9.24 -13.81
C VAL A 292 -18.45 9.63 -15.21
N ILE A 293 -17.13 9.58 -15.44
CA ILE A 293 -16.51 9.79 -16.74
C ILE A 293 -16.30 8.46 -17.45
N GLY A 294 -15.74 7.49 -16.74
CA GLY A 294 -15.45 6.18 -17.28
C GLY A 294 -15.32 5.11 -16.19
N GLN A 295 -15.36 3.87 -16.63
CA GLN A 295 -15.27 2.71 -15.77
C GLN A 295 -14.60 1.57 -16.53
N MET A 296 -13.80 0.78 -15.81
CA MET A 296 -13.21 -0.46 -16.30
C MET A 296 -13.48 -1.58 -15.31
N GLU A 297 -14.05 -2.66 -15.80
CA GLU A 297 -14.20 -3.89 -15.04
C GLU A 297 -12.94 -4.75 -15.18
N MET A 298 -12.42 -5.21 -14.06
CA MET A 298 -11.34 -6.18 -14.02
C MET A 298 -11.86 -7.59 -14.32
N SER A 299 -10.95 -8.55 -14.40
CA SER A 299 -11.37 -9.95 -14.37
C SER A 299 -12.24 -10.22 -13.14
N PRO A 300 -13.28 -11.06 -13.22
CA PRO A 300 -14.11 -11.41 -12.06
C PRO A 300 -13.33 -11.95 -10.86
N LEU A 301 -12.11 -12.45 -11.10
CA LEU A 301 -11.22 -13.04 -10.09
C LEU A 301 -10.17 -12.07 -9.55
N ASN A 302 -10.19 -10.79 -9.99
CA ASN A 302 -9.28 -9.75 -9.54
C ASN A 302 -10.05 -8.61 -8.90
N GLY A 303 -9.41 -7.90 -7.99
CA GLY A 303 -9.97 -6.74 -7.30
C GLY A 303 -9.49 -5.41 -7.88
N ALA A 304 -9.81 -4.32 -7.19
CA ALA A 304 -9.22 -3.01 -7.37
C ALA A 304 -9.10 -2.35 -5.99
N HIS A 305 -8.23 -2.91 -5.15
CA HIS A 305 -8.06 -2.51 -3.74
C HIS A 305 -7.53 -1.08 -3.61
N THR A 306 -6.47 -0.73 -4.37
CA THR A 306 -5.88 0.61 -4.40
C THR A 306 -5.79 1.08 -5.85
N THR A 307 -6.28 2.29 -6.14
CA THR A 307 -6.27 2.92 -7.46
C THR A 307 -5.42 4.19 -7.41
N PHE A 308 -4.12 4.07 -7.66
CA PHE A 308 -3.16 5.14 -7.53
C PHE A 308 -2.98 5.90 -8.86
N PRO A 309 -3.39 7.19 -8.95
CA PRO A 309 -3.24 7.96 -10.18
C PRO A 309 -1.78 8.39 -10.36
N LEU A 310 -1.13 7.90 -11.40
CA LEU A 310 0.16 8.40 -11.84
C LEU A 310 0.00 9.63 -12.74
N GLY A 311 -1.20 9.83 -13.31
CA GLY A 311 -1.48 10.95 -14.20
C GLY A 311 -0.65 10.90 -15.48
N LYS A 312 -0.42 12.05 -16.10
CA LYS A 312 0.32 12.15 -17.36
C LYS A 312 1.78 11.77 -17.19
N MET A 313 2.19 10.72 -17.90
CA MET A 313 3.56 10.22 -17.97
C MET A 313 4.09 10.34 -19.40
N ALA A 314 5.33 10.80 -19.55
CA ALA A 314 6.03 10.79 -20.83
C ALA A 314 6.54 9.36 -21.10
N ILE A 315 6.17 8.80 -22.24
CA ILE A 315 6.57 7.44 -22.64
C ILE A 315 7.37 7.53 -23.93
N PRO A 316 8.70 7.43 -23.86
CA PRO A 316 9.59 7.68 -25.00
C PRO A 316 9.28 6.82 -26.22
N ASN A 317 8.85 5.57 -26.01
CA ASN A 317 8.51 4.66 -27.12
C ASN A 317 7.27 5.11 -27.91
N PHE A 318 6.45 5.99 -27.35
CA PHE A 318 5.28 6.56 -28.01
C PHE A 318 5.48 8.01 -28.47
N SER A 319 6.70 8.52 -28.48
CA SER A 319 7.03 9.91 -28.87
C SER A 319 6.57 10.29 -30.27
N LYS A 320 6.39 9.30 -31.14
CA LYS A 320 5.91 9.50 -32.53
C LYS A 320 4.40 9.25 -32.69
N ASP A 321 3.70 8.88 -31.63
CA ASP A 321 2.26 8.69 -31.66
C ASP A 321 1.56 10.03 -31.85
N LYS A 322 0.59 10.09 -32.77
CA LYS A 322 -0.18 11.30 -33.04
C LYS A 322 -1.04 11.79 -31.85
N PHE A 323 -1.28 10.92 -30.86
CA PHE A 323 -1.97 11.25 -29.61
C PHE A 323 -1.01 11.75 -28.52
N ALA A 324 0.18 12.14 -28.90
CA ALA A 324 1.25 12.62 -28.05
C ALA A 324 2.07 11.52 -27.33
N SER A 325 3.25 11.93 -26.87
CA SER A 325 4.18 11.08 -26.12
C SER A 325 3.80 10.86 -24.66
N GLN A 326 2.67 11.41 -24.21
CA GLN A 326 2.18 11.26 -22.84
C GLN A 326 0.93 10.39 -22.78
N ARG A 327 0.85 9.57 -21.74
CA ARG A 327 -0.33 8.77 -21.40
C ARG A 327 -0.74 9.06 -19.97
N ASP A 328 -2.05 9.10 -19.74
CA ASP A 328 -2.60 9.16 -18.39
C ASP A 328 -2.67 7.75 -17.82
N ILE A 329 -1.92 7.51 -16.74
CA ILE A 329 -1.76 6.18 -16.17
C ILE A 329 -2.36 6.12 -14.78
N VAL A 330 -3.07 5.02 -14.52
CA VAL A 330 -3.53 4.63 -13.18
C VAL A 330 -2.91 3.29 -12.84
N MET A 331 -2.31 3.18 -11.67
CA MET A 331 -1.84 1.91 -11.12
C MET A 331 -2.91 1.34 -10.19
N ILE A 332 -3.32 0.11 -10.42
CA ILE A 332 -4.24 -0.64 -9.55
C ILE A 332 -3.43 -1.71 -8.83
N VAL A 333 -3.67 -1.86 -7.54
CA VAL A 333 -3.13 -2.97 -6.75
C VAL A 333 -4.32 -3.77 -6.20
N ASP A 334 -4.33 -5.07 -6.44
CA ASP A 334 -5.31 -5.99 -5.85
C ASP A 334 -4.89 -6.37 -4.42
N GLU A 335 -5.77 -6.97 -3.64
CA GLU A 335 -5.41 -7.58 -2.36
C GLU A 335 -5.68 -9.07 -2.36
N SER A 336 -4.68 -9.88 -2.00
CA SER A 336 -4.89 -11.29 -1.66
C SER A 336 -5.52 -11.41 -0.28
N LEU A 337 -6.71 -12.01 -0.21
CA LEU A 337 -7.40 -12.25 1.07
C LEU A 337 -6.94 -13.55 1.74
N VAL A 338 -6.46 -14.50 0.94
CA VAL A 338 -5.86 -15.76 1.40
C VAL A 338 -4.49 -15.94 0.73
N ASN A 339 -3.81 -17.03 1.01
CA ASN A 339 -2.56 -17.32 0.31
C ASN A 339 -2.85 -17.72 -1.15
N GLU A 340 -2.28 -17.00 -2.13
CA GLU A 340 -2.42 -17.29 -3.58
C GLU A 340 -1.89 -18.67 -3.98
N CYS A 341 -1.10 -19.31 -3.11
CA CYS A 341 -0.62 -20.67 -3.32
C CYS A 341 -1.69 -21.71 -3.02
N GLN A 342 -2.83 -21.31 -2.46
CA GLN A 342 -3.95 -22.21 -2.19
C GLN A 342 -4.74 -22.50 -3.46
N GLU A 343 -5.28 -23.69 -3.52
CA GLU A 343 -6.22 -24.06 -4.58
C GLU A 343 -7.46 -23.16 -4.55
N GLY A 344 -7.81 -22.58 -5.70
CA GLY A 344 -8.97 -21.71 -5.89
C GLY A 344 -8.76 -20.22 -5.63
N GLU A 345 -7.58 -19.80 -5.13
CA GLU A 345 -7.26 -18.37 -5.08
C GLU A 345 -6.67 -17.93 -6.41
N ALA A 346 -7.26 -16.90 -7.00
CA ALA A 346 -6.70 -16.27 -8.18
C ALA A 346 -5.50 -15.38 -7.79
N ARG A 347 -4.51 -15.30 -8.67
CA ARG A 347 -3.35 -14.44 -8.45
C ARG A 347 -3.75 -12.97 -8.46
N GLN A 348 -3.49 -12.27 -7.37
CA GLN A 348 -3.69 -10.84 -7.22
C GLN A 348 -2.40 -10.11 -7.60
N MET A 349 -2.52 -9.02 -8.36
CA MET A 349 -1.38 -8.40 -9.04
C MET A 349 -1.41 -6.87 -8.92
N VAL A 350 -0.39 -6.25 -9.48
CA VAL A 350 -0.36 -4.82 -9.81
C VAL A 350 -0.70 -4.68 -11.30
N TRP A 351 -1.59 -3.76 -11.61
CA TRP A 351 -2.04 -3.47 -12.97
C TRP A 351 -1.74 -2.03 -13.34
N PHE A 352 -1.28 -1.80 -14.56
CA PHE A 352 -1.11 -0.48 -15.13
C PHE A 352 -2.19 -0.27 -16.18
N VAL A 353 -2.93 0.81 -16.03
CA VAL A 353 -4.10 1.15 -16.84
C VAL A 353 -3.81 2.44 -17.59
N ASP A 354 -3.90 2.41 -18.92
CA ASP A 354 -3.94 3.62 -19.74
C ASP A 354 -5.35 4.22 -19.70
N ALA A 355 -5.48 5.34 -19.05
CA ALA A 355 -6.69 6.13 -18.92
C ALA A 355 -6.65 7.41 -19.76
N THR A 356 -5.77 7.50 -20.78
CA THR A 356 -5.69 8.66 -21.68
C THR A 356 -7.03 8.95 -22.36
N VAL A 357 -7.80 7.90 -22.66
CA VAL A 357 -9.20 7.99 -23.05
C VAL A 357 -10.05 7.56 -21.85
N GLU A 358 -10.35 8.48 -20.95
CA GLU A 358 -10.97 8.20 -19.65
C GLU A 358 -12.30 7.42 -19.74
N THR A 359 -13.03 7.56 -20.85
CA THR A 359 -14.27 6.82 -21.09
C THR A 359 -14.04 5.35 -21.47
N LYS A 360 -12.80 4.97 -21.78
CA LYS A 360 -12.39 3.62 -22.18
C LYS A 360 -10.99 3.28 -21.65
N PRO A 361 -10.80 3.25 -20.33
CA PRO A 361 -9.53 2.87 -19.77
C PRO A 361 -9.24 1.38 -20.07
N MET A 362 -7.96 1.03 -20.21
CA MET A 362 -7.55 -0.31 -20.56
C MET A 362 -6.25 -0.71 -19.86
N VAL A 363 -6.14 -1.97 -19.45
CA VAL A 363 -4.90 -2.52 -18.90
C VAL A 363 -3.86 -2.61 -20.00
N VAL A 364 -2.63 -2.15 -19.70
CA VAL A 364 -1.49 -2.16 -20.62
C VAL A 364 -0.32 -2.99 -20.11
N ALA A 365 -0.24 -3.22 -18.81
CA ALA A 365 0.78 -4.07 -18.19
C ALA A 365 0.31 -4.60 -16.84
N SER A 366 1.01 -5.62 -16.33
CA SER A 366 0.86 -6.11 -14.97
C SER A 366 2.22 -6.49 -14.38
N TYR A 367 2.27 -6.56 -13.04
CA TYR A 367 3.41 -7.07 -12.30
C TYR A 367 2.95 -8.02 -11.20
N SER A 368 3.68 -9.10 -11.00
CA SER A 368 3.51 -10.02 -9.87
C SER A 368 4.86 -10.56 -9.40
N VAL A 369 4.95 -10.87 -8.10
CA VAL A 369 6.10 -11.60 -7.54
C VAL A 369 5.94 -13.08 -7.87
N PRO A 370 6.96 -13.74 -8.47
CA PRO A 370 6.91 -15.18 -8.69
C PRO A 370 6.96 -15.94 -7.34
N GLU A 371 5.94 -16.73 -7.03
CA GLU A 371 5.86 -17.50 -5.77
C GLU A 371 6.99 -18.52 -5.60
N THR A 372 7.52 -19.03 -6.71
CA THR A 372 8.56 -20.06 -6.73
C THR A 372 9.97 -19.53 -6.53
N SER A 373 10.20 -18.22 -6.71
CA SER A 373 11.55 -17.65 -6.66
C SER A 373 12.19 -17.81 -5.28
N GLU A 374 11.40 -17.71 -4.20
CA GLU A 374 11.85 -17.74 -2.82
C GLU A 374 10.99 -18.68 -1.95
N ASN A 375 10.24 -19.57 -2.59
CA ASN A 375 9.35 -20.52 -1.92
C ASN A 375 8.34 -19.87 -0.96
N PHE A 376 7.78 -18.73 -1.36
CA PHE A 376 6.88 -17.92 -0.53
C PHE A 376 5.65 -18.68 -0.04
N CYS A 377 5.17 -19.66 -0.81
CA CYS A 377 4.04 -20.51 -0.44
C CYS A 377 4.28 -21.32 0.84
N GLU A 378 5.54 -21.62 1.15
CA GLU A 378 5.90 -22.40 2.33
C GLU A 378 6.27 -21.55 3.54
N ARG A 379 6.46 -20.25 3.39
CA ARG A 379 6.83 -19.34 4.49
C ARG A 379 5.72 -19.17 5.53
N GLY A 380 4.47 -19.33 5.13
CA GLY A 380 3.27 -19.17 5.96
C GLY A 380 2.63 -17.78 5.79
N GLY A 381 1.43 -17.64 6.33
CA GLY A 381 0.61 -16.46 6.14
C GLY A 381 0.16 -16.28 4.68
N ARG A 382 -0.31 -15.09 4.35
CA ARG A 382 -0.72 -14.75 2.98
C ARG A 382 0.51 -14.50 2.11
N PHE A 383 0.46 -14.94 0.87
CA PHE A 383 1.31 -14.50 -0.23
C PHE A 383 0.42 -13.81 -1.26
N GLY A 384 0.86 -12.69 -1.80
CA GLY A 384 0.14 -11.89 -2.79
C GLY A 384 0.23 -10.40 -2.50
N SER A 385 -0.23 -9.58 -3.43
CA SER A 385 -0.24 -8.12 -3.32
C SER A 385 -1.21 -7.63 -2.25
N HIS A 386 -0.96 -6.41 -1.72
CA HIS A 386 -1.89 -5.73 -0.82
C HIS A 386 -2.07 -4.25 -1.17
N SER A 387 -1.03 -3.43 -1.07
CA SER A 387 -1.17 -1.98 -1.21
C SER A 387 0.09 -1.35 -1.79
N SER A 388 -0.04 -0.16 -2.36
CA SER A 388 1.09 0.69 -2.73
C SER A 388 1.21 1.88 -1.80
N ASN A 389 2.37 2.59 -1.89
CA ASN A 389 2.44 3.95 -1.38
C ASN A 389 1.39 4.83 -2.06
N GLU A 390 0.81 5.74 -1.28
CA GLU A 390 -0.20 6.70 -1.76
C GLU A 390 0.36 8.15 -1.79
N SER A 391 1.59 8.36 -1.30
CA SER A 391 2.29 9.64 -1.38
C SER A 391 2.70 9.94 -2.82
N MET A 392 2.47 11.18 -3.23
CA MET A 392 2.90 11.72 -4.51
C MET A 392 4.21 12.54 -4.36
N ALA A 393 5.04 12.19 -3.37
CA ALA A 393 6.32 12.86 -3.13
C ALA A 393 7.20 12.84 -4.38
N PRO A 394 7.69 13.98 -4.87
CA PRO A 394 8.38 14.09 -6.17
C PRO A 394 9.64 13.22 -6.30
N VAL A 395 10.24 12.84 -5.19
CA VAL A 395 11.42 11.96 -5.17
C VAL A 395 11.13 10.60 -5.80
N PHE A 396 9.93 10.04 -5.58
CA PHE A 396 9.54 8.73 -6.10
C PHE A 396 8.40 8.78 -7.13
N TYR A 397 7.49 9.74 -7.00
CA TYR A 397 6.31 9.81 -7.85
C TYR A 397 6.65 9.74 -9.34
N LYS A 398 5.99 8.85 -10.08
CA LYS A 398 6.21 8.52 -11.50
C LYS A 398 7.58 7.90 -11.83
N LYS A 399 8.38 7.59 -10.85
CA LYS A 399 9.69 6.94 -11.02
C LYS A 399 9.73 5.57 -10.39
N LEU A 400 9.42 5.50 -9.09
CA LEU A 400 9.35 4.27 -8.32
C LEU A 400 7.99 4.17 -7.62
N ALA A 401 7.38 3.00 -7.69
CA ALA A 401 6.26 2.61 -6.84
C ALA A 401 6.71 1.53 -5.86
N PHE A 402 6.24 1.63 -4.62
CA PHE A 402 6.49 0.62 -3.60
C PHE A 402 5.19 -0.14 -3.35
N VAL A 403 5.25 -1.46 -3.46
CA VAL A 403 4.08 -2.32 -3.29
C VAL A 403 4.36 -3.39 -2.25
N THR A 404 3.48 -3.53 -1.28
CA THR A 404 3.57 -4.59 -0.29
C THR A 404 3.00 -5.89 -0.83
N TRP A 405 3.67 -7.00 -0.48
CA TRP A 405 3.37 -8.35 -0.96
C TRP A 405 3.34 -9.34 0.21
N PHE A 406 2.58 -9.04 1.24
CA PHE A 406 2.44 -9.80 2.48
C PHE A 406 3.74 -10.49 2.94
N ASN A 407 3.85 -11.84 2.87
CA ASN A 407 5.04 -12.57 3.32
C ASN A 407 6.26 -12.43 2.39
N ALA A 408 6.10 -11.79 1.25
CA ALA A 408 7.20 -11.43 0.35
C ALA A 408 7.67 -9.97 0.53
N GLY A 409 7.23 -9.26 1.56
CA GLY A 409 7.76 -7.95 1.95
C GLY A 409 7.26 -6.80 1.08
N VAL A 410 8.10 -5.79 0.88
CA VAL A 410 7.85 -4.65 -0.01
C VAL A 410 8.72 -4.75 -1.25
N ARG A 411 8.15 -4.40 -2.40
CA ARG A 411 8.78 -4.40 -3.73
C ARG A 411 8.89 -2.98 -4.25
N ALA A 412 10.07 -2.61 -4.78
CA ALA A 412 10.30 -1.34 -5.46
C ALA A 412 10.24 -1.58 -6.97
N LEU A 413 9.30 -0.93 -7.64
CA LEU A 413 9.05 -1.06 -9.07
C LEU A 413 9.51 0.19 -9.81
N ASP A 414 10.38 0.07 -10.81
CA ASP A 414 10.62 1.11 -11.80
C ASP A 414 9.39 1.22 -12.71
N ILE A 415 8.69 2.33 -12.60
CA ILE A 415 7.45 2.59 -13.33
C ILE A 415 7.59 3.73 -14.35
N ARG A 416 8.82 4.16 -14.66
CA ARG A 416 9.07 5.22 -15.66
C ARG A 416 8.58 4.84 -17.04
N ASP A 417 8.57 3.54 -17.34
CA ASP A 417 7.82 2.95 -18.46
C ASP A 417 6.72 2.05 -17.91
N PRO A 418 5.49 2.55 -17.76
CA PRO A 418 4.40 1.78 -17.16
C PRO A 418 3.89 0.63 -18.04
N TYR A 419 4.33 0.54 -19.29
CA TYR A 419 4.07 -0.60 -20.18
C TYR A 419 5.03 -1.77 -19.92
N HIS A 420 6.17 -1.50 -19.26
CA HIS A 420 7.20 -2.48 -18.92
C HIS A 420 7.70 -2.26 -17.48
N PRO A 421 6.83 -2.35 -16.47
CA PRO A 421 7.24 -2.15 -15.08
C PRO A 421 8.27 -3.22 -14.68
N LYS A 422 9.26 -2.83 -13.86
CA LYS A 422 10.35 -3.74 -13.47
C LYS A 422 10.60 -3.65 -11.97
N GLU A 423 10.69 -4.78 -11.29
CA GLU A 423 11.23 -4.81 -9.95
C GLU A 423 12.71 -4.43 -9.98
N VAL A 424 13.09 -3.48 -9.15
CA VAL A 424 14.46 -2.98 -9.02
C VAL A 424 15.01 -3.10 -7.61
N GLY A 425 14.18 -3.53 -6.67
CA GLY A 425 14.59 -3.77 -5.30
C GLY A 425 13.46 -4.37 -4.46
N TYR A 426 13.83 -4.95 -3.33
CA TYR A 426 12.87 -5.45 -2.34
C TYR A 426 13.46 -5.43 -0.94
N PHE A 427 12.58 -5.47 0.04
CA PHE A 427 12.91 -5.68 1.44
C PHE A 427 11.86 -6.56 2.10
N ILE A 428 12.30 -7.66 2.72
CA ILE A 428 11.47 -8.61 3.46
C ILE A 428 11.90 -8.53 4.93
N PRO A 429 11.06 -7.98 5.81
CA PRO A 429 11.38 -7.88 7.23
C PRO A 429 11.72 -9.25 7.84
N ALA A 430 12.62 -9.27 8.81
CA ALA A 430 12.84 -10.45 9.63
C ALA A 430 11.68 -10.64 10.61
N ILE A 431 11.39 -11.90 10.97
CA ILE A 431 10.46 -12.18 12.06
C ILE A 431 11.10 -11.81 13.41
N THR A 432 10.27 -11.38 14.35
CA THR A 432 10.66 -11.03 15.72
C THR A 432 9.94 -11.90 16.74
N ALA A 433 10.27 -11.77 18.02
CA ALA A 433 9.54 -12.44 19.09
C ALA A 433 8.06 -12.01 19.20
N ALA A 434 7.72 -10.82 18.68
CA ALA A 434 6.36 -10.30 18.63
C ALA A 434 5.58 -10.75 17.38
N THR A 435 6.27 -11.36 16.39
CA THR A 435 5.62 -11.78 15.14
C THR A 435 4.57 -12.84 15.42
N ASP A 436 3.36 -12.58 14.96
CA ASP A 436 2.19 -13.42 15.19
C ASP A 436 2.19 -14.66 14.28
N LYS A 437 1.51 -15.71 14.71
CA LYS A 437 1.20 -16.85 13.86
C LYS A 437 0.10 -16.50 12.90
N ARG A 438 0.29 -16.87 11.65
CA ARG A 438 -0.72 -16.72 10.59
C ARG A 438 -1.10 -18.10 10.07
N CYS A 439 -2.39 -18.38 10.13
CA CYS A 439 -2.94 -19.64 9.68
C CYS A 439 -3.53 -19.47 8.28
N ILE A 440 -3.25 -20.45 7.43
CA ILE A 440 -3.85 -20.58 6.09
C ILE A 440 -4.47 -21.98 6.00
N LYS A 441 -5.51 -22.10 5.19
CA LYS A 441 -6.08 -23.42 4.92
C LYS A 441 -5.34 -24.10 3.76
N VAL A 442 -4.78 -25.27 4.03
CA VAL A 442 -4.18 -26.12 3.00
C VAL A 442 -4.94 -27.44 3.02
N ASN A 443 -5.57 -27.80 1.93
CA ASN A 443 -6.41 -29.00 1.84
C ASN A 443 -7.47 -29.11 2.97
N GLY A 444 -8.07 -27.97 3.35
CA GLY A 444 -9.08 -27.87 4.39
C GLY A 444 -8.55 -27.90 5.84
N GLN A 445 -7.25 -28.06 6.05
CA GLN A 445 -6.59 -28.02 7.36
C GLN A 445 -5.89 -26.69 7.61
N ASP A 446 -5.96 -26.19 8.84
CA ASP A 446 -5.22 -24.98 9.23
C ASP A 446 -3.73 -25.29 9.37
N VAL A 447 -2.91 -24.60 8.58
CA VAL A 447 -1.45 -24.58 8.68
C VAL A 447 -1.03 -23.24 9.21
N CYS A 448 -0.50 -23.21 10.44
CA CYS A 448 -0.11 -21.98 11.13
C CYS A 448 1.41 -21.88 11.24
N LYS A 449 1.98 -20.78 10.73
CA LYS A 449 3.40 -20.47 10.85
C LYS A 449 3.58 -19.02 11.32
N VAL A 450 4.66 -18.78 12.05
CA VAL A 450 5.11 -17.40 12.32
C VAL A 450 5.62 -16.83 11.01
N ALA A 451 5.00 -15.77 10.53
CA ALA A 451 5.35 -15.16 9.25
C ALA A 451 5.01 -13.67 9.24
N ILE A 452 5.89 -12.89 8.62
CA ILE A 452 5.62 -11.49 8.36
C ILE A 452 4.39 -11.35 7.45
N GLN A 453 3.73 -10.20 7.57
CA GLN A 453 2.61 -9.81 6.68
C GLN A 453 2.75 -8.31 6.41
N SER A 454 3.72 -7.95 5.55
CA SER A 454 3.90 -6.54 5.14
C SER A 454 2.60 -6.00 4.60
N ASN A 455 2.09 -4.95 5.24
CA ASN A 455 0.74 -4.49 5.01
C ASN A 455 0.68 -3.27 4.09
N ASN A 456 0.98 -2.09 4.61
CA ASN A 456 1.04 -0.87 3.83
C ASN A 456 2.43 -0.27 3.84
N VAL A 457 2.67 0.57 2.85
CA VAL A 457 3.93 1.29 2.66
C VAL A 457 3.62 2.74 2.37
N GLU A 458 4.48 3.64 2.85
CA GLU A 458 4.41 5.06 2.52
C GLU A 458 5.82 5.63 2.33
N THR A 459 5.93 6.80 1.75
CA THR A 459 7.20 7.45 1.45
C THR A 459 7.18 8.91 1.89
N ASP A 460 8.36 9.48 2.13
CA ASP A 460 8.51 10.90 2.40
C ASP A 460 9.38 11.61 1.35
N GLU A 461 9.41 12.94 1.43
CA GLU A 461 10.15 13.79 0.49
C GLU A 461 11.68 13.68 0.65
N ARG A 462 12.16 13.13 1.78
CA ARG A 462 13.58 12.87 2.04
C ARG A 462 14.08 11.62 1.32
N GLY A 463 13.16 10.78 0.79
CA GLY A 463 13.48 9.55 0.10
C GLY A 463 13.51 8.31 0.98
N TYR A 464 12.89 8.37 2.16
CA TYR A 464 12.68 7.18 3.00
C TYR A 464 11.37 6.47 2.67
N VAL A 465 11.38 5.16 2.89
CA VAL A 465 10.24 4.26 2.66
C VAL A 465 9.86 3.63 4.00
N TYR A 466 8.60 3.73 4.37
CA TYR A 466 8.05 3.29 5.65
C TYR A 466 7.13 2.11 5.43
N VAL A 467 7.52 0.95 5.90
CA VAL A 467 6.74 -0.29 5.76
C VAL A 467 6.26 -0.73 7.12
N VAL A 468 4.99 -1.06 7.21
CA VAL A 468 4.37 -1.60 8.42
C VAL A 468 3.86 -3.00 8.21
N ASP A 469 3.77 -3.77 9.28
CA ASP A 469 3.44 -5.18 9.23
C ASP A 469 2.22 -5.50 10.11
N ARG A 470 1.25 -6.25 9.54
CA ARG A 470 0.04 -6.65 10.26
C ARG A 470 0.22 -7.89 11.15
N ALA A 471 1.35 -8.57 11.01
CA ALA A 471 1.72 -9.69 11.89
C ALA A 471 2.64 -9.25 13.04
N ASN A 472 2.52 -7.98 13.45
CA ASN A 472 3.12 -7.42 14.67
C ASN A 472 4.65 -7.23 14.61
N THR A 473 5.30 -7.25 13.44
CA THR A 473 6.75 -7.02 13.35
C THR A 473 7.14 -5.55 13.46
N GLY A 474 6.21 -4.60 13.40
CA GLY A 474 6.45 -3.18 13.65
C GLY A 474 6.58 -2.32 12.39
N LEU A 475 7.28 -1.17 12.55
CA LEU A 475 7.62 -0.19 11.52
C LEU A 475 9.06 -0.38 11.09
N HIS A 476 9.29 -0.52 9.79
CA HIS A 476 10.60 -0.55 9.15
C HIS A 476 10.80 0.70 8.31
N ILE A 477 11.85 1.46 8.60
CA ILE A 477 12.24 2.66 7.83
C ILE A 477 13.40 2.27 6.92
N LEU A 478 13.19 2.41 5.62
CA LEU A 478 14.09 1.93 4.59
C LEU A 478 14.62 3.08 3.74
N GLU A 479 15.75 2.86 3.09
CA GLU A 479 16.17 3.66 1.96
C GLU A 479 16.43 2.77 0.74
N VAL A 480 16.28 3.34 -0.44
CA VAL A 480 16.69 2.68 -1.69
C VAL A 480 18.19 2.84 -1.90
N THR A 481 18.83 1.81 -2.47
CA THR A 481 20.27 1.77 -2.77
C THR A 481 20.51 1.36 -4.23
N GLY A 482 21.74 1.44 -4.71
CA GLY A 482 22.13 1.02 -6.05
C GLY A 482 21.21 1.56 -7.17
N PRO A 483 20.78 0.72 -8.12
CA PRO A 483 19.95 1.13 -9.25
C PRO A 483 18.64 1.82 -8.84
N ALA A 484 17.97 1.37 -7.78
CA ALA A 484 16.73 1.97 -7.31
C ALA A 484 16.98 3.42 -6.83
N ARG A 485 18.11 3.67 -6.14
CA ARG A 485 18.50 5.02 -5.70
C ARG A 485 18.79 5.95 -6.88
N ALA A 486 19.47 5.45 -7.90
CA ALA A 486 19.77 6.20 -9.13
C ALA A 486 18.47 6.59 -9.87
N ILE A 487 17.48 5.69 -9.96
CA ILE A 487 16.17 5.97 -10.55
C ILE A 487 15.44 7.09 -9.78
N ALA A 488 15.50 7.08 -8.47
CA ALA A 488 14.94 8.14 -7.63
C ALA A 488 15.61 9.49 -7.84
N GLY A 489 16.87 9.51 -8.32
CA GLY A 489 17.69 10.71 -8.48
C GLY A 489 18.28 11.19 -7.14
N LEU A 490 18.43 10.27 -6.19
CA LEU A 490 19.06 10.55 -4.90
C LEU A 490 20.59 10.46 -5.02
N PRO A 491 21.36 11.26 -4.27
CA PRO A 491 22.83 11.18 -4.25
C PRO A 491 23.29 9.76 -3.88
N GLU A 492 24.44 9.33 -4.40
CA GLU A 492 25.09 8.11 -3.92
C GLU A 492 25.49 8.27 -2.44
N ASN A 493 25.30 7.20 -1.65
CA ASN A 493 25.67 7.18 -0.23
C ASN A 493 27.13 6.79 -0.05
#